data_8e61ecb065fb3735ecb558449d3fdd28
#
_entry.id   8e61ecb065fb3735ecb558449d3fdd28
#
_cell.length_a   1.000
_cell.length_b   1.000
_cell.length_c   1.000
_cell.angle_alpha   90.00
_cell.angle_beta   90.00
_cell.angle_gamma   90.00
#
_symmetry.space_group_name_H-M   'P 1'
#
loop_
_entity.id
_entity.type
_entity.pdbx_description
1 polymer ?
#
loop_
_entity_poly.entity_id
_entity_poly.type
_entity_poly.pdbx_seq_one_letter_code
_entity_poly.pdbx_strand_id
1 'polypeptide(L)'
;AKILWKIGDLIDANIDELAELETLDQGKPLGVGRWAEIPGAAEQFRYFAGLCTKLESSVIPSSIGYQPAGKRIHSYTLKEPIGVVAAITPWNSPLILNAMKLAPALCVGCSVILKPAEDTSLTAIRLGELCIEAGLPAGVLNIVTGYGHEVGQALAEHNGVDKISFTGSTQTG
;
A
#
# COMPACT_ATOMS: atom_id res chain seq x y z
N ALA A 1 -0.56 -10.41 8.53
CA ALA A 1 -1.18 -9.71 9.66
C ALA A 1 -0.15 -9.24 10.69
N LYS A 2 0.67 -10.13 11.29
CA LYS A 2 1.63 -9.77 12.35
C LYS A 2 2.63 -8.70 11.92
N ILE A 3 3.15 -8.78 10.69
CA ILE A 3 4.08 -7.80 10.13
C ILE A 3 3.40 -6.43 9.99
N LEU A 4 2.20 -6.38 9.40
CA LEU A 4 1.47 -5.13 9.23
C LEU A 4 1.14 -4.47 10.58
N TRP A 5 0.75 -5.28 11.57
CA TRP A 5 0.52 -4.77 12.92
C TRP A 5 1.79 -4.15 13.52
N LYS A 6 2.91 -4.86 13.40
CA LYS A 6 4.20 -4.37 13.88
C LYS A 6 4.68 -3.10 13.15
N ILE A 7 4.37 -2.94 11.85
CA ILE A 7 4.64 -1.68 11.13
C ILE A 7 3.87 -0.53 11.80
N GLY A 8 2.60 -0.72 12.12
CA GLY A 8 1.79 0.28 12.85
C GLY A 8 2.41 0.63 14.21
N ASP A 9 2.85 -0.35 14.97
CA ASP A 9 3.50 -0.12 16.27
C ASP A 9 4.83 0.63 16.13
N LEU A 10 5.62 0.33 15.10
CA LEU A 10 6.87 1.04 14.82
C LEU A 10 6.63 2.48 14.36
N ILE A 11 5.58 2.74 13.58
CA ILE A 11 5.19 4.12 13.20
C ILE A 11 4.85 4.92 14.46
N ASP A 12 4.04 4.37 15.37
CA ASP A 12 3.69 5.06 16.62
C ASP A 12 4.90 5.26 17.53
N ALA A 13 5.80 4.29 17.61
CA ALA A 13 7.03 4.41 18.39
C ALA A 13 7.98 5.49 17.88
N ASN A 14 7.86 5.88 16.61
CA ASN A 14 8.70 6.89 15.95
C ASN A 14 7.90 8.16 15.57
N ILE A 15 6.80 8.45 16.28
CA ILE A 15 5.87 9.53 15.92
C ILE A 15 6.54 10.90 15.86
N ASP A 16 7.42 11.21 16.81
CA ASP A 16 8.12 12.49 16.88
C ASP A 16 9.12 12.65 15.73
N GLU A 17 9.92 11.63 15.48
CA GLU A 17 10.86 11.59 14.35
C GLU A 17 10.14 11.77 13.00
N LEU A 18 9.10 11.00 12.77
CA LEU A 18 8.35 11.03 11.52
C LEU A 18 7.61 12.36 11.32
N ALA A 19 7.04 12.93 12.37
CA ALA A 19 6.38 14.24 12.30
C ALA A 19 7.36 15.38 12.05
N GLU A 20 8.54 15.34 12.67
CA GLU A 20 9.62 16.28 12.41
C GLU A 20 10.11 16.17 10.96
N LEU A 21 10.35 14.95 10.49
CA LEU A 21 10.79 14.67 9.14
C LEU A 21 9.76 15.17 8.10
N GLU A 22 8.46 14.92 8.33
CA GLU A 22 7.39 15.40 7.45
C GLU A 22 7.29 16.93 7.46
N THR A 23 7.51 17.58 8.62
CA THR A 23 7.54 19.03 8.72
C THR A 23 8.71 19.63 7.92
N LEU A 24 9.89 19.04 8.02
CA LEU A 24 11.09 19.52 7.32
C LEU A 24 11.00 19.30 5.79
N ASP A 25 10.44 18.18 5.38
CA ASP A 25 10.37 17.78 3.96
C ASP A 25 9.21 18.46 3.23
N GLN A 26 8.04 18.56 3.87
CA GLN A 26 6.79 19.02 3.25
C GLN A 26 6.31 20.40 3.74
N GLY A 27 6.76 20.85 4.88
CA GLY A 27 6.34 22.13 5.49
C GLY A 27 5.04 22.05 6.31
N LYS A 28 4.52 20.88 6.60
CA LYS A 28 3.32 20.68 7.42
C LYS A 28 3.59 21.13 8.87
N PRO A 29 2.61 21.75 9.55
CA PRO A 29 2.75 22.08 10.97
C PRO A 29 3.02 20.80 11.80
N LEU A 30 4.06 20.83 12.62
CA LEU A 30 4.50 19.69 13.43
C LEU A 30 3.38 19.07 14.27
N GLY A 31 2.49 19.92 14.83
CA GLY A 31 1.32 19.45 15.58
C GLY A 31 0.41 18.56 14.75
N VAL A 32 0.16 18.92 13.49
CA VAL A 32 -0.70 18.11 12.58
C VAL A 32 -0.08 16.75 12.31
N GLY A 33 1.23 16.71 12.06
CA GLY A 33 1.97 15.45 11.94
C GLY A 33 1.74 14.56 13.15
N ARG A 34 1.99 15.08 14.36
CA ARG A 34 1.93 14.31 15.61
C ARG A 34 0.56 13.78 15.97
N TRP A 35 -0.51 14.56 15.79
CA TRP A 35 -1.82 14.14 16.28
C TRP A 35 -2.72 13.50 15.21
N ALA A 36 -2.45 13.68 13.92
CA ALA A 36 -3.32 13.20 12.86
C ALA A 36 -2.61 12.30 11.82
N GLU A 37 -1.59 12.84 11.13
CA GLU A 37 -1.02 12.18 9.95
C GLU A 37 -0.28 10.89 10.31
N ILE A 38 0.63 10.97 11.28
CA ILE A 38 1.45 9.81 11.65
C ILE A 38 0.61 8.72 12.34
N PRO A 39 -0.24 9.04 13.36
CA PRO A 39 -1.16 8.05 13.92
C PRO A 39 -2.13 7.48 12.90
N GLY A 40 -2.62 8.32 11.96
CA GLY A 40 -3.48 7.87 10.88
C GLY A 40 -2.80 6.85 9.96
N ALA A 41 -1.52 7.01 9.68
CA ALA A 41 -0.74 6.03 8.92
C ALA A 41 -0.59 4.70 9.68
N ALA A 42 -0.32 4.74 10.98
CA ALA A 42 -0.24 3.54 11.82
C ALA A 42 -1.57 2.76 11.84
N GLU A 43 -2.69 3.48 11.97
CA GLU A 43 -4.03 2.88 11.96
C GLU A 43 -4.38 2.22 10.62
N GLN A 44 -3.92 2.75 9.49
CA GLN A 44 -4.10 2.08 8.18
C GLN A 44 -3.46 0.69 8.20
N PHE A 45 -2.24 0.56 8.67
CA PHE A 45 -1.58 -0.75 8.75
C PHE A 45 -2.29 -1.71 9.71
N ARG A 46 -2.78 -1.24 10.87
CA ARG A 46 -3.54 -2.07 11.82
C ARG A 46 -4.89 -2.51 11.26
N TYR A 47 -5.62 -1.60 10.60
CA TYR A 47 -6.88 -1.92 9.95
C TYR A 47 -6.71 -3.06 8.94
N PHE A 48 -5.75 -2.93 8.02
CA PHE A 48 -5.50 -3.95 7.01
C PHE A 48 -4.85 -5.22 7.59
N ALA A 49 -4.08 -5.14 8.66
CA ALA A 49 -3.64 -6.32 9.40
C ALA A 49 -4.82 -7.18 9.86
N GLY A 50 -5.90 -6.54 10.32
CA GLY A 50 -7.15 -7.21 10.70
C GLY A 50 -7.90 -7.84 9.52
N LEU A 51 -7.67 -7.41 8.29
CA LEU A 51 -8.35 -7.91 7.08
C LEU A 51 -7.62 -9.07 6.39
N CYS A 52 -6.35 -9.35 6.69
CA CYS A 52 -5.56 -10.38 6.02
C CYS A 52 -6.23 -11.77 5.98
N THR A 53 -7.08 -12.08 6.95
CA THR A 53 -7.77 -13.37 7.07
C THR A 53 -9.28 -13.27 6.86
N LYS A 54 -9.77 -12.14 6.33
CA LYS A 54 -11.20 -11.84 6.19
C LYS A 54 -11.60 -11.54 4.74
N LEU A 55 -10.81 -12.00 3.78
CA LEU A 55 -11.14 -11.87 2.36
C LEU A 55 -12.16 -12.94 2.00
N GLU A 56 -13.40 -12.51 1.82
CA GLU A 56 -14.50 -13.41 1.49
C GLU A 56 -14.54 -13.71 -0.01
N SER A 57 -15.02 -14.91 -0.33
CA SER A 57 -15.27 -15.42 -1.67
C SER A 57 -16.70 -15.91 -1.78
N SER A 58 -17.23 -16.04 -2.98
CA SER A 58 -18.62 -16.41 -3.22
C SER A 58 -18.73 -17.80 -3.83
N VAL A 59 -19.72 -18.57 -3.40
CA VAL A 59 -20.17 -19.78 -4.12
C VAL A 59 -21.28 -19.37 -5.08
N ILE A 60 -21.13 -19.70 -6.34
CA ILE A 60 -22.05 -19.32 -7.41
C ILE A 60 -22.94 -20.52 -7.74
N PRO A 61 -24.26 -20.44 -7.56
CA PRO A 61 -25.17 -21.51 -7.99
C PRO A 61 -25.03 -21.74 -9.50
N SER A 62 -24.82 -23.00 -9.89
CA SER A 62 -24.78 -23.36 -11.30
C SER A 62 -26.19 -23.36 -11.87
N SER A 63 -26.42 -22.54 -12.90
CA SER A 63 -27.67 -22.50 -13.69
C SER A 63 -27.51 -23.18 -15.06
N ILE A 64 -26.40 -23.89 -15.29
CA ILE A 64 -26.14 -24.58 -16.56
C ILE A 64 -27.06 -25.77 -16.69
N GLY A 65 -27.88 -25.78 -17.77
CA GLY A 65 -28.80 -26.89 -18.04
C GLY A 65 -28.13 -28.21 -18.43
N TYR A 66 -26.82 -28.17 -18.73
CA TYR A 66 -26.02 -29.36 -19.03
C TYR A 66 -25.13 -29.68 -17.84
N GLN A 67 -25.28 -30.85 -17.27
CA GLN A 67 -24.34 -31.42 -16.29
C GLN A 67 -23.96 -32.82 -16.73
N PRO A 68 -22.67 -33.22 -16.64
CA PRO A 68 -22.26 -34.59 -16.93
C PRO A 68 -23.02 -35.57 -16.03
N ALA A 69 -23.44 -36.69 -16.58
CA ALA A 69 -24.22 -37.71 -15.87
C ALA A 69 -23.51 -38.13 -14.56
N GLY A 70 -24.21 -38.07 -13.43
CA GLY A 70 -23.70 -38.44 -12.12
C GLY A 70 -22.67 -37.45 -11.52
N LYS A 71 -22.51 -36.27 -12.09
CA LYS A 71 -21.62 -35.21 -11.58
C LYS A 71 -22.41 -33.99 -11.15
N ARG A 72 -21.85 -33.23 -10.19
CA ARG A 72 -22.36 -31.91 -9.79
C ARG A 72 -21.29 -30.86 -10.11
N ILE A 73 -21.68 -29.75 -10.69
CA ILE A 73 -20.80 -28.60 -10.91
C ILE A 73 -20.79 -27.78 -9.64
N HIS A 74 -19.59 -27.44 -9.18
CA HIS A 74 -19.37 -26.53 -8.08
C HIS A 74 -18.57 -25.35 -8.58
N SER A 75 -19.15 -24.13 -8.49
CA SER A 75 -18.52 -22.89 -8.94
C SER A 75 -18.30 -21.97 -7.76
N TYR A 76 -17.11 -21.43 -7.63
CA TYR A 76 -16.76 -20.47 -6.59
C TYR A 76 -15.73 -19.47 -7.12
N THR A 77 -15.67 -18.30 -6.49
CA THR A 77 -14.61 -17.31 -6.73
C THR A 77 -13.47 -17.56 -5.75
N LEU A 78 -12.25 -17.30 -6.20
CA LEU A 78 -11.05 -17.25 -5.35
C LEU A 78 -10.40 -15.90 -5.57
N LYS A 79 -10.08 -15.20 -4.48
CA LYS A 79 -9.32 -13.94 -4.54
C LYS A 79 -7.85 -14.25 -4.39
N GLU A 80 -7.05 -13.78 -5.35
CA GLU A 80 -5.60 -13.96 -5.39
C GLU A 80 -4.92 -12.59 -5.49
N PRO A 81 -3.66 -12.46 -5.01
CA PRO A 81 -2.87 -11.25 -5.23
C PRO A 81 -2.76 -10.95 -6.72
N ILE A 82 -2.91 -9.67 -7.09
CA ILE A 82 -2.77 -9.29 -8.51
C ILE A 82 -1.32 -9.37 -9.00
N GLY A 83 -0.33 -9.31 -8.09
CA GLY A 83 1.08 -9.34 -8.42
C GLY A 83 1.81 -8.09 -7.93
N VAL A 84 2.41 -7.33 -8.85
CA VAL A 84 3.20 -6.13 -8.59
C VAL A 84 2.33 -4.88 -8.70
N VAL A 85 2.26 -4.09 -7.62
CA VAL A 85 1.52 -2.83 -7.56
C VAL A 85 2.49 -1.65 -7.59
N ALA A 86 2.37 -0.77 -8.57
CA ALA A 86 3.01 0.54 -8.55
C ALA A 86 2.11 1.52 -7.77
N ALA A 87 2.57 1.97 -6.62
CA ALA A 87 1.90 2.95 -5.77
C ALA A 87 2.55 4.33 -5.98
N ILE A 88 1.80 5.28 -6.52
CA ILE A 88 2.26 6.64 -6.78
C ILE A 88 1.49 7.60 -5.89
N THR A 89 2.19 8.41 -5.09
CA THR A 89 1.60 9.25 -4.05
C THR A 89 1.97 10.72 -4.22
N PRO A 90 1.07 11.64 -3.83
CA PRO A 90 1.30 13.08 -3.89
C PRO A 90 2.05 13.58 -2.65
N TRP A 91 2.33 14.89 -2.64
CA TRP A 91 3.13 15.58 -1.63
C TRP A 91 2.36 16.03 -0.37
N ASN A 92 1.04 16.18 -0.45
CA ASN A 92 0.26 16.90 0.58
C ASN A 92 0.08 16.15 1.92
N SER A 93 0.12 14.83 1.91
CA SER A 93 0.04 13.97 3.11
C SER A 93 0.89 12.72 2.89
N PRO A 94 2.22 12.86 2.89
CA PRO A 94 3.12 11.82 2.38
C PRO A 94 2.97 10.49 3.08
N LEU A 95 3.13 10.44 4.41
CA LEU A 95 3.16 9.16 5.12
C LEU A 95 1.82 8.44 5.10
N ILE A 96 0.72 9.14 5.38
CA ILE A 96 -0.61 8.50 5.42
C ILE A 96 -1.05 8.02 4.04
N LEU A 97 -0.76 8.76 2.96
CA LEU A 97 -1.09 8.34 1.61
C LEU A 97 -0.23 7.16 1.13
N ASN A 98 1.02 7.08 1.58
CA ASN A 98 1.83 5.89 1.41
C ASN A 98 1.18 4.69 2.12
N ALA A 99 0.81 4.83 3.39
CA ALA A 99 0.17 3.78 4.17
C ALA A 99 -1.15 3.30 3.53
N MET A 100 -2.00 4.23 3.04
CA MET A 100 -3.27 3.92 2.36
C MET A 100 -3.11 3.06 1.10
N LYS A 101 -1.93 3.07 0.46
CA LYS A 101 -1.65 2.24 -0.72
C LYS A 101 -0.89 0.96 -0.35
N LEU A 102 0.07 1.07 0.57
CA LEU A 102 0.90 -0.06 0.99
C LEU A 102 0.11 -1.10 1.79
N ALA A 103 -0.63 -0.65 2.80
CA ALA A 103 -1.31 -1.55 3.73
C ALA A 103 -2.30 -2.50 3.03
N PRO A 104 -3.22 -2.05 2.14
CA PRO A 104 -4.10 -2.96 1.41
C PRO A 104 -3.36 -3.88 0.43
N ALA A 105 -2.34 -3.39 -0.28
CA ALA A 105 -1.59 -4.21 -1.23
C ALA A 105 -0.81 -5.33 -0.54
N LEU A 106 -0.12 -4.99 0.56
CA LEU A 106 0.62 -5.95 1.37
C LEU A 106 -0.31 -6.94 2.10
N CYS A 107 -1.48 -6.48 2.54
CA CYS A 107 -2.51 -7.30 3.18
C CYS A 107 -2.93 -8.50 2.31
N VAL A 108 -3.06 -8.28 1.01
CA VAL A 108 -3.49 -9.31 0.05
C VAL A 108 -2.32 -10.06 -0.59
N GLY A 109 -1.07 -9.77 -0.19
CA GLY A 109 0.11 -10.51 -0.63
C GLY A 109 0.75 -10.00 -1.92
N CYS A 110 0.47 -8.76 -2.34
CA CYS A 110 1.14 -8.13 -3.47
C CYS A 110 2.56 -7.64 -3.11
N SER A 111 3.44 -7.58 -4.10
CA SER A 111 4.66 -6.76 -4.02
C SER A 111 4.36 -5.34 -4.45
N VAL A 112 5.06 -4.36 -3.86
CA VAL A 112 4.79 -2.94 -4.11
C VAL A 112 6.05 -2.21 -4.51
N ILE A 113 5.93 -1.38 -5.54
CA ILE A 113 6.90 -0.35 -5.90
C ILE A 113 6.25 0.99 -5.52
N LEU A 114 6.78 1.65 -4.50
CA LEU A 114 6.29 2.95 -4.04
C LEU A 114 7.10 4.07 -4.69
N LYS A 115 6.42 4.96 -5.41
CA LYS A 115 6.99 6.22 -5.89
C LYS A 115 6.34 7.38 -5.14
N PRO A 116 6.98 7.93 -4.10
CA PRO A 116 6.52 9.16 -3.45
C PRO A 116 6.69 10.37 -4.38
N ALA A 117 6.02 11.48 -4.04
CA ALA A 117 6.31 12.74 -4.70
C ALA A 117 7.78 13.13 -4.52
N GLU A 118 8.37 13.73 -5.53
CA GLU A 118 9.78 14.14 -5.53
C GLU A 118 10.11 15.13 -4.41
N ASP A 119 9.17 15.99 -4.06
CA ASP A 119 9.32 17.02 -3.02
C ASP A 119 9.12 16.50 -1.59
N THR A 120 8.66 15.24 -1.40
CA THR A 120 8.29 14.69 -0.08
C THR A 120 8.59 13.20 0.01
N SER A 121 9.83 12.81 -0.22
CA SER A 121 10.23 11.42 -0.29
C SER A 121 10.79 10.85 1.02
N LEU A 122 11.20 11.70 1.97
CA LEU A 122 11.97 11.25 3.14
C LEU A 122 11.17 10.33 4.07
N THR A 123 9.90 10.67 4.35
CA THR A 123 9.05 9.81 5.18
C THR A 123 8.73 8.47 4.51
N ALA A 124 8.69 8.41 3.17
CA ALA A 124 8.54 7.15 2.45
C ALA A 124 9.77 6.24 2.64
N ILE A 125 10.98 6.80 2.52
CA ILE A 125 12.24 6.08 2.74
C ILE A 125 12.29 5.53 4.16
N ARG A 126 12.00 6.40 5.15
CA ARG A 126 11.98 5.98 6.56
C ARG A 126 10.93 4.90 6.84
N LEU A 127 9.75 4.99 6.23
CA LEU A 127 8.73 3.93 6.29
C LEU A 127 9.26 2.59 5.74
N GLY A 128 10.03 2.62 4.66
CA GLY A 128 10.67 1.43 4.10
C GLY A 128 11.59 0.75 5.11
N GLU A 129 12.40 1.53 5.85
CA GLU A 129 13.26 1.01 6.92
C GLU A 129 12.43 0.38 8.05
N LEU A 130 11.36 1.03 8.49
CA LEU A 130 10.44 0.49 9.50
C LEU A 130 9.75 -0.80 9.02
N CYS A 131 9.45 -0.92 7.74
CA CYS A 131 8.91 -2.15 7.15
C CYS A 131 9.92 -3.31 7.24
N ILE A 132 11.20 -3.04 6.97
CA ILE A 132 12.28 -4.03 7.11
C ILE A 132 12.44 -4.43 8.58
N GLU A 133 12.44 -3.48 9.51
CA GLU A 133 12.50 -3.72 10.95
C GLU A 133 11.32 -4.54 11.46
N ALA A 134 10.14 -4.35 10.88
CA ALA A 134 8.96 -5.15 11.17
C ALA A 134 9.07 -6.60 10.69
N GLY A 135 10.02 -6.90 9.82
CA GLY A 135 10.26 -8.23 9.25
C GLY A 135 9.56 -8.43 7.89
N LEU A 136 9.27 -7.35 7.17
CA LEU A 136 8.79 -7.46 5.79
C LEU A 136 9.92 -8.08 4.94
N PRO A 137 9.67 -9.15 4.17
CA PRO A 137 10.70 -9.77 3.35
C PRO A 137 11.30 -8.81 2.32
N ALA A 138 12.59 -8.93 2.07
CA ALA A 138 13.27 -8.13 1.06
C ALA A 138 12.61 -8.29 -0.32
N GLY A 139 12.49 -7.18 -1.06
CA GLY A 139 11.88 -7.15 -2.39
C GLY A 139 10.34 -7.06 -2.42
N VAL A 140 9.67 -7.25 -1.27
CA VAL A 140 8.20 -7.08 -1.20
C VAL A 140 7.80 -5.60 -1.29
N LEU A 141 8.56 -4.70 -0.66
CA LEU A 141 8.44 -3.25 -0.81
C LEU A 141 9.73 -2.68 -1.38
N ASN A 142 9.61 -1.93 -2.47
CA ASN A 142 10.71 -1.21 -3.11
C ASN A 142 10.31 0.25 -3.26
N ILE A 143 11.19 1.17 -2.87
CA ILE A 143 10.92 2.60 -2.95
C ILE A 143 11.82 3.19 -4.04
N VAL A 144 11.21 3.88 -5.00
CA VAL A 144 11.90 4.55 -6.10
C VAL A 144 11.55 6.03 -6.09
N THR A 145 12.56 6.86 -6.05
CA THR A 145 12.41 8.32 -6.10
C THR A 145 12.67 8.85 -7.51
N GLY A 146 12.12 10.00 -7.82
CA GLY A 146 12.33 10.66 -9.11
C GLY A 146 11.09 11.40 -9.60
N TYR A 147 11.23 12.09 -10.71
CA TYR A 147 10.16 12.91 -11.27
C TYR A 147 8.99 12.09 -11.80
N GLY A 148 7.78 12.65 -11.69
CA GLY A 148 6.57 11.99 -12.15
C GLY A 148 6.58 11.61 -13.62
N HIS A 149 7.07 12.52 -14.48
CA HIS A 149 7.16 12.33 -15.94
C HIS A 149 8.27 11.35 -16.38
N GLU A 150 9.18 10.97 -15.48
CA GLU A 150 10.22 9.98 -15.74
C GLU A 150 9.86 8.65 -15.09
N VAL A 151 9.98 8.57 -13.75
CA VAL A 151 9.77 7.33 -12.99
C VAL A 151 8.29 6.94 -12.95
N GLY A 152 7.38 7.91 -12.79
CA GLY A 152 5.94 7.64 -12.81
C GLY A 152 5.48 7.07 -14.14
N GLN A 153 5.91 7.69 -15.26
CA GLN A 153 5.62 7.21 -16.60
C GLN A 153 6.23 5.82 -16.85
N ALA A 154 7.50 5.63 -16.50
CA ALA A 154 8.15 4.33 -16.64
C ALA A 154 7.42 3.20 -15.90
N LEU A 155 6.90 3.48 -14.70
CA LEU A 155 6.08 2.52 -13.95
C LEU A 155 4.75 2.24 -14.64
N ALA A 156 4.12 3.27 -15.22
CA ALA A 156 2.83 3.14 -15.92
C ALA A 156 2.93 2.30 -17.21
N GLU A 157 4.07 2.37 -17.88
CA GLU A 157 4.32 1.68 -19.15
C GLU A 157 4.99 0.30 -18.96
N HIS A 158 5.41 -0.05 -17.74
CA HIS A 158 6.21 -1.24 -17.50
C HIS A 158 5.37 -2.53 -17.50
N ASN A 159 5.69 -3.47 -18.38
CA ASN A 159 4.97 -4.75 -18.51
C ASN A 159 5.02 -5.65 -17.26
N GLY A 160 5.94 -5.42 -16.33
CA GLY A 160 6.05 -6.13 -15.06
C GLY A 160 5.24 -5.50 -13.91
N VAL A 161 4.44 -4.47 -14.19
CA VAL A 161 3.52 -3.85 -13.23
C VAL A 161 2.10 -4.31 -13.57
N ASP A 162 1.47 -5.00 -12.63
CA ASP A 162 0.13 -5.56 -12.81
C ASP A 162 -0.99 -4.59 -12.44
N LYS A 163 -0.69 -3.58 -11.59
CA LYS A 163 -1.64 -2.58 -11.14
C LYS A 163 -0.96 -1.27 -10.80
N ILE A 164 -1.59 -0.15 -11.17
CA ILE A 164 -1.23 1.18 -10.71
C ILE A 164 -2.25 1.68 -9.69
N SER A 165 -1.74 2.18 -8.57
CA SER A 165 -2.51 2.89 -7.55
C SER A 165 -1.99 4.32 -7.46
N PHE A 166 -2.68 5.24 -8.15
CA PHE A 166 -2.28 6.64 -8.27
C PHE A 166 -3.14 7.55 -7.38
N THR A 167 -2.52 8.53 -6.77
CA THR A 167 -3.15 9.71 -6.19
C THR A 167 -2.34 10.94 -6.57
N GLY A 168 -2.96 11.92 -7.19
CA GLY A 168 -2.30 13.13 -7.66
C GLY A 168 -3.28 14.07 -8.34
N SER A 169 -2.79 14.91 -9.26
CA SER A 169 -3.66 15.83 -10.00
C SER A 169 -4.56 15.11 -11.00
N THR A 170 -5.75 15.67 -11.25
CA THR A 170 -6.67 15.16 -12.27
C THR A 170 -6.05 15.16 -13.67
N GLN A 171 -5.13 16.11 -13.93
CA GLN A 171 -4.45 16.21 -15.23
C GLN A 171 -3.50 15.02 -15.46
N THR A 172 -2.90 14.48 -14.40
CA THR A 172 -1.95 13.34 -14.49
C THR A 172 -2.66 11.99 -14.52
N GLY A 173 -3.80 11.86 -13.84
CA GLY A 173 -4.61 10.63 -13.77
C GLY A 173 -5.61 10.54 -14.90
#